data_bb6b8743a406284c0122779b8499c4a1
#
_entry.id   bb6b8743a406284c0122779b8499c4a1
#
_cell.length_a   1.000
_cell.length_b   1.000
_cell.length_c   1.000
_cell.angle_alpha   90.00
_cell.angle_beta   90.00
_cell.angle_gamma   90.00
#
_symmetry.space_group_name_H-M   'P 1'
#
loop_
_entity.id
_entity.type
_entity.pdbx_description
1 polymer ?
#
loop_
_entity_poly.entity_id
_entity_poly.type
_entity_poly.pdbx_seq_one_letter_code
_entity_poly.pdbx_strand_id
1 'polypeptide(L)'
;MTSSSDPSGTLRHVLTETQTPAVEPAAPLAADGTSRVASGSGGTDTQLLQPRQTQDADAFANIFIGIAGMIGASKSTLAAALGQHLGIDVHYEPVIDNEYLSDFYRDTPRYSFAMQVYLLNRRFQQHQEIIWRGRSAVQDRTIYEDSIFAKMLARTGLMEDRDYRTYVQLFRHMSNFMCKPSVIVYLDVSPASSYERIQTRSRGVESGIKLEYLAALYEGYQEFIASISKVVPVIRVDYERFATAEGLPGHAAAAIAWEKSD
;
A
#
# COMPACT_ATOMS: atom_id res chain seq x y z
N MET A 1 -30.69 22.35 -16.36
CA MET A 1 -29.24 22.65 -16.37
C MET A 1 -28.65 21.94 -15.18
N THR A 2 -28.24 20.70 -15.39
CA THR A 2 -27.67 19.83 -14.36
C THR A 2 -26.13 19.91 -14.50
N SER A 3 -25.49 20.54 -13.53
CA SER A 3 -24.03 20.56 -13.47
C SER A 3 -23.51 19.18 -13.12
N SER A 4 -22.95 18.50 -14.11
CA SER A 4 -22.17 17.27 -13.93
C SER A 4 -20.91 17.62 -13.15
N SER A 5 -20.90 17.35 -11.85
CA SER A 5 -19.68 17.42 -11.03
C SER A 5 -18.78 16.25 -11.42
N ASP A 6 -17.65 16.54 -12.03
CA ASP A 6 -16.64 15.55 -12.42
C ASP A 6 -16.04 14.85 -11.18
N PRO A 7 -16.29 13.54 -10.95
CA PRO A 7 -15.76 12.83 -9.79
C PRO A 7 -14.23 12.66 -9.82
N SER A 8 -13.58 12.85 -10.97
CA SER A 8 -12.12 12.80 -11.07
C SER A 8 -11.45 14.03 -10.42
N GLY A 9 -12.13 15.17 -10.40
CA GLY A 9 -11.67 16.39 -9.71
C GLY A 9 -11.53 16.21 -8.20
N THR A 10 -12.45 15.44 -7.59
CA THR A 10 -12.47 15.24 -6.13
C THR A 10 -11.25 14.44 -5.64
N LEU A 11 -10.81 13.45 -6.39
CA LEU A 11 -9.62 12.65 -6.02
C LEU A 11 -8.32 13.44 -6.16
N ARG A 12 -8.23 14.29 -7.17
CA ARG A 12 -7.10 15.22 -7.32
C ARG A 12 -6.99 16.15 -6.12
N HIS A 13 -8.12 16.70 -5.67
CA HIS A 13 -8.15 17.63 -4.54
C HIS A 13 -7.70 16.96 -3.24
N VAL A 14 -8.14 15.71 -2.99
CA VAL A 14 -7.74 14.95 -1.79
C VAL A 14 -6.24 14.66 -1.78
N LEU A 15 -5.64 14.37 -2.94
CA LEU A 15 -4.21 14.03 -3.02
C LEU A 15 -3.28 15.25 -3.03
N THR A 16 -3.77 16.43 -3.45
CA THR A 16 -2.96 17.66 -3.54
C THR A 16 -3.04 18.56 -2.31
N GLU A 17 -4.14 18.52 -1.54
CA GLU A 17 -4.35 19.40 -0.37
C GLU A 17 -3.78 18.88 0.95
N THR A 18 -3.21 17.66 1.00
CA THR A 18 -2.50 17.20 2.19
C THR A 18 -1.15 17.90 2.34
N GLN A 19 -1.16 19.22 2.58
CA GLN A 19 -0.02 19.91 3.17
C GLN A 19 0.08 19.43 4.62
N THR A 20 1.13 18.70 4.92
CA THR A 20 1.49 18.30 6.28
C THR A 20 1.71 19.58 7.10
N PRO A 21 0.99 19.83 8.20
CA PRO A 21 1.41 20.89 9.11
C PRO A 21 2.80 20.50 9.65
N ALA A 22 3.74 21.44 9.60
CA ALA A 22 5.05 21.27 10.18
C ALA A 22 4.87 21.01 11.69
N VAL A 23 5.22 19.79 12.12
CA VAL A 23 5.31 19.46 13.55
C VAL A 23 6.62 20.06 14.03
N GLU A 24 6.56 21.12 14.84
CA GLU A 24 7.71 21.60 15.57
C GLU A 24 8.26 20.49 16.47
N PRO A 25 9.59 20.25 16.50
CA PRO A 25 10.16 19.25 17.37
C PRO A 25 10.02 19.67 18.83
N ALA A 26 9.40 18.84 19.64
CA ALA A 26 9.33 19.01 21.08
C ALA A 26 10.75 19.02 21.66
N ALA A 27 11.01 19.99 22.54
CA ALA A 27 12.28 20.17 23.22
C ALA A 27 12.62 18.94 24.10
N PRO A 28 13.90 18.53 24.21
CA PRO A 28 14.30 17.42 25.03
C PRO A 28 14.21 17.77 26.53
N LEU A 29 13.54 16.91 27.29
CA LEU A 29 13.55 16.93 28.75
C LEU A 29 14.95 16.60 29.24
N ALA A 30 15.53 17.51 30.01
CA ALA A 30 16.78 17.33 30.71
C ALA A 30 16.67 16.24 31.79
N ALA A 31 17.54 15.24 31.74
CA ALA A 31 17.76 14.29 32.82
C ALA A 31 19.11 14.61 33.46
N ASP A 32 19.05 15.15 34.66
CA ASP A 32 20.16 15.33 35.62
C ASP A 32 20.42 14.00 36.32
N GLY A 33 21.65 13.65 36.60
CA GLY A 33 21.92 12.47 37.42
C GLY A 33 23.33 11.89 37.25
N THR A 34 24.28 12.57 37.87
CA THR A 34 25.64 12.13 38.22
C THR A 34 25.71 10.75 38.88
N SER A 35 26.63 9.89 38.51
CA SER A 35 27.44 9.12 39.45
C SER A 35 28.72 8.53 38.85
N ARG A 36 29.74 8.61 39.63
CA ARG A 36 31.19 8.39 39.44
C ARG A 36 31.63 6.91 39.57
N VAL A 37 32.85 6.67 38.99
CA VAL A 37 33.98 5.82 39.53
C VAL A 37 33.93 4.34 39.06
N ALA A 38 34.97 3.68 38.60
CA ALA A 38 36.44 3.75 38.65
C ALA A 38 37.05 2.72 37.70
N SER A 39 38.16 3.06 37.19
CA SER A 39 39.42 2.35 36.85
C SER A 39 39.48 0.81 36.90
N GLY A 40 40.09 0.22 35.84
CA GLY A 40 40.65 -1.11 35.85
C GLY A 40 41.29 -1.48 34.48
N SER A 41 42.57 -1.51 34.51
CA SER A 41 43.57 -1.79 33.44
C SER A 41 43.49 -3.20 32.87
N GLY A 42 43.98 -3.35 31.63
CA GLY A 42 44.66 -4.58 31.24
C GLY A 42 44.21 -5.21 29.92
N GLY A 43 44.83 -4.91 28.86
CA GLY A 43 45.58 -5.72 27.94
C GLY A 43 44.87 -6.77 27.05
N THR A 44 45.28 -6.68 25.87
CA THR A 44 45.47 -7.65 24.78
C THR A 44 44.53 -7.49 23.59
N ASP A 45 45.13 -6.91 22.57
CA ASP A 45 44.66 -6.93 21.17
C ASP A 45 44.31 -8.35 20.70
N THR A 46 43.03 -8.49 20.36
CA THR A 46 42.64 -9.45 19.33
C THR A 46 41.60 -8.73 18.48
N GLN A 47 42.06 -8.02 17.46
CA GLN A 47 41.20 -7.54 16.39
C GLN A 47 40.65 -8.73 15.63
N LEU A 48 39.52 -9.27 16.12
CA LEU A 48 38.64 -10.06 15.33
C LEU A 48 37.94 -9.10 14.35
N LEU A 49 38.27 -9.28 13.09
CA LEU A 49 37.60 -8.67 11.94
C LEU A 49 36.07 -8.85 12.10
N GLN A 50 35.42 -7.81 12.61
CA GLN A 50 33.94 -7.74 12.55
C GLN A 50 33.57 -7.53 11.10
N PRO A 51 32.59 -8.29 10.57
CA PRO A 51 32.09 -8.06 9.23
C PRO A 51 31.53 -6.65 9.17
N ARG A 52 31.89 -5.90 8.14
CA ARG A 52 31.24 -4.62 7.78
C ARG A 52 29.77 -4.86 7.48
N GLN A 53 28.97 -4.90 8.51
CA GLN A 53 27.53 -4.69 8.42
C GLN A 53 27.29 -3.27 8.93
N THR A 54 26.57 -2.48 8.15
CA THR A 54 25.83 -1.27 8.55
C THR A 54 26.10 0.03 7.79
N GLN A 55 26.36 -0.02 6.47
CA GLN A 55 26.16 1.21 5.68
C GLN A 55 24.86 1.20 4.86
N ASP A 56 24.27 0.02 4.60
CA ASP A 56 23.02 -0.08 3.80
C ASP A 56 21.74 -0.04 4.65
N ALA A 57 21.82 -0.30 5.96
CA ALA A 57 20.64 -0.28 6.84
C ALA A 57 20.06 1.13 7.04
N ASP A 58 20.91 2.17 7.02
CA ASP A 58 20.45 3.56 7.14
C ASP A 58 19.87 4.12 5.83
N ALA A 59 20.19 3.52 4.68
CA ALA A 59 19.68 3.96 3.38
C ALA A 59 18.17 3.76 3.24
N PHE A 60 17.58 2.81 3.98
CA PHE A 60 16.14 2.50 3.98
C PHE A 60 15.44 2.91 5.27
N ALA A 61 16.05 3.77 6.09
CA ALA A 61 15.41 4.28 7.30
C ALA A 61 14.11 5.01 6.93
N ASN A 62 12.99 4.55 7.51
CA ASN A 62 11.66 5.14 7.35
C ASN A 62 11.07 5.08 5.92
N ILE A 63 11.43 4.06 5.12
CA ILE A 63 10.77 3.86 3.82
C ILE A 63 9.41 3.18 3.99
N PHE A 64 8.39 3.74 3.38
CA PHE A 64 7.06 3.14 3.28
C PHE A 64 6.76 2.78 1.82
N ILE A 65 6.72 1.47 1.53
CA ILE A 65 6.49 0.93 0.19
C ILE A 65 5.05 0.44 0.09
N GLY A 66 4.30 0.97 -0.87
CA GLY A 66 2.98 0.45 -1.21
C GLY A 66 3.04 -0.50 -2.40
N ILE A 67 2.43 -1.68 -2.30
CA ILE A 67 2.28 -2.59 -3.44
C ILE A 67 0.87 -2.45 -3.98
N ALA A 68 0.75 -2.04 -5.23
CA ALA A 68 -0.51 -1.85 -5.93
C ALA A 68 -0.71 -2.87 -7.07
N GLY A 69 -1.96 -3.17 -7.39
CA GLY A 69 -2.30 -4.05 -8.50
C GLY A 69 -3.63 -4.79 -8.32
N MET A 70 -4.15 -5.35 -9.41
CA MET A 70 -5.44 -6.03 -9.42
C MET A 70 -5.49 -7.27 -8.52
N ILE A 71 -6.69 -7.81 -8.34
CA ILE A 71 -6.91 -9.14 -7.76
C ILE A 71 -6.14 -10.15 -8.63
N GLY A 72 -5.41 -11.09 -8.01
CA GLY A 72 -4.60 -12.06 -8.77
C GLY A 72 -3.24 -11.56 -9.25
N ALA A 73 -2.85 -10.31 -9.00
CA ALA A 73 -1.55 -9.76 -9.42
C ALA A 73 -0.35 -10.20 -8.54
N SER A 74 -0.53 -11.12 -7.60
CA SER A 74 0.53 -11.65 -6.70
C SER A 74 1.22 -10.62 -5.81
N LYS A 75 0.49 -9.58 -5.40
CA LYS A 75 1.00 -8.52 -4.52
C LYS A 75 1.60 -9.05 -3.21
N SER A 76 0.91 -9.98 -2.54
CA SER A 76 1.37 -10.56 -1.27
C SER A 76 2.70 -11.31 -1.42
N THR A 77 2.92 -11.95 -2.57
CA THR A 77 4.18 -12.64 -2.88
C THR A 77 5.33 -11.63 -3.02
N LEU A 78 5.09 -10.53 -3.76
CA LEU A 78 6.08 -9.47 -3.88
C LEU A 78 6.33 -8.77 -2.53
N ALA A 79 5.28 -8.48 -1.77
CA ALA A 79 5.41 -7.85 -0.45
C ALA A 79 6.28 -8.71 0.49
N ALA A 80 6.05 -10.03 0.53
CA ALA A 80 6.86 -10.96 1.31
C ALA A 80 8.33 -10.96 0.85
N ALA A 81 8.58 -11.05 -0.46
CA ALA A 81 9.94 -11.06 -1.01
C ALA A 81 10.69 -9.76 -0.73
N LEU A 82 10.04 -8.60 -0.88
CA LEU A 82 10.64 -7.30 -0.56
C LEU A 82 10.91 -7.16 0.94
N GLY A 83 9.96 -7.54 1.79
CA GLY A 83 10.14 -7.50 3.24
C GLY A 83 11.34 -8.34 3.69
N GLN A 84 11.48 -9.55 3.14
CA GLN A 84 12.62 -10.43 3.41
C GLN A 84 13.94 -9.84 2.88
N HIS A 85 13.95 -9.33 1.65
CA HIS A 85 15.16 -8.81 1.01
C HIS A 85 15.68 -7.53 1.68
N LEU A 86 14.76 -6.64 2.07
CA LEU A 86 15.07 -5.35 2.69
C LEU A 86 15.15 -5.40 4.22
N GLY A 87 14.73 -6.52 4.84
CA GLY A 87 14.71 -6.66 6.29
C GLY A 87 13.69 -5.73 6.96
N ILE A 88 12.54 -5.48 6.33
CA ILE A 88 11.50 -4.55 6.81
C ILE A 88 10.16 -5.24 7.03
N ASP A 89 9.31 -4.64 7.88
CA ASP A 89 8.01 -5.19 8.24
C ASP A 89 7.05 -5.25 7.04
N VAL A 90 6.25 -6.33 6.95
CA VAL A 90 5.24 -6.51 5.90
C VAL A 90 3.85 -6.49 6.52
N HIS A 91 2.99 -5.61 5.99
CA HIS A 91 1.57 -5.51 6.35
C HIS A 91 0.72 -6.08 5.21
N TYR A 92 0.17 -7.28 5.45
CA TYR A 92 -0.65 -7.97 4.45
C TYR A 92 -2.09 -7.46 4.43
N GLU A 93 -2.75 -7.58 3.28
CA GLU A 93 -4.18 -7.31 3.14
C GLU A 93 -4.99 -8.22 4.09
N PRO A 94 -5.87 -7.68 4.95
CA PRO A 94 -6.67 -8.47 5.90
C PRO A 94 -7.85 -9.15 5.19
N VAL A 95 -7.58 -10.21 4.43
CA VAL A 95 -8.60 -10.94 3.65
C VAL A 95 -9.25 -12.05 4.47
N ILE A 96 -8.51 -12.68 5.39
CA ILE A 96 -8.91 -13.92 6.06
C ILE A 96 -10.10 -13.72 7.00
N ASP A 97 -10.17 -12.58 7.69
CA ASP A 97 -11.20 -12.26 8.68
C ASP A 97 -12.26 -11.27 8.15
N ASN A 98 -12.44 -11.22 6.82
CA ASN A 98 -13.39 -10.29 6.22
C ASN A 98 -14.81 -10.87 6.24
N GLU A 99 -15.61 -10.43 7.22
CA GLU A 99 -16.98 -10.87 7.45
C GLU A 99 -17.92 -10.55 6.27
N TYR A 100 -17.61 -9.55 5.46
CA TYR A 100 -18.41 -9.12 4.32
C TYR A 100 -18.08 -9.81 3.01
N LEU A 101 -16.92 -10.50 2.91
CA LEU A 101 -16.39 -10.97 1.64
C LEU A 101 -17.34 -11.94 0.93
N SER A 102 -17.87 -12.92 1.65
CA SER A 102 -18.80 -13.91 1.10
C SER A 102 -20.12 -13.27 0.66
N ASP A 103 -20.66 -12.38 1.49
CA ASP A 103 -21.93 -11.70 1.22
C ASP A 103 -21.78 -10.71 0.05
N PHE A 104 -20.65 -10.02 -0.04
CA PHE A 104 -20.34 -9.13 -1.15
C PHE A 104 -20.33 -9.85 -2.50
N TYR A 105 -19.70 -11.00 -2.62
CA TYR A 105 -19.69 -11.75 -3.88
C TYR A 105 -21.05 -12.37 -4.20
N ARG A 106 -21.89 -12.67 -3.20
CA ARG A 106 -23.25 -13.20 -3.39
C ARG A 106 -24.23 -12.13 -3.82
N ASP A 107 -24.16 -10.93 -3.23
CA ASP A 107 -25.08 -9.80 -3.47
C ASP A 107 -24.30 -8.48 -3.41
N THR A 108 -23.52 -8.23 -4.47
CA THR A 108 -22.63 -7.06 -4.56
C THR A 108 -23.38 -5.73 -4.37
N PRO A 109 -24.54 -5.48 -4.99
CA PRO A 109 -25.23 -4.20 -4.83
C PRO A 109 -25.61 -3.91 -3.37
N ARG A 110 -26.03 -4.93 -2.63
CA ARG A 110 -26.43 -4.78 -1.23
C ARG A 110 -25.26 -4.53 -0.30
N TYR A 111 -24.12 -5.21 -0.53
CA TYR A 111 -23.00 -5.20 0.41
C TYR A 111 -21.84 -4.32 -0.04
N SER A 112 -21.91 -3.69 -1.21
CA SER A 112 -20.81 -2.89 -1.77
C SER A 112 -20.35 -1.79 -0.82
N PHE A 113 -21.26 -0.99 -0.28
CA PHE A 113 -20.91 0.10 0.64
C PHE A 113 -20.32 -0.43 1.95
N ALA A 114 -20.97 -1.39 2.59
CA ALA A 114 -20.50 -1.97 3.85
C ALA A 114 -19.11 -2.60 3.70
N MET A 115 -18.89 -3.34 2.60
CA MET A 115 -17.61 -3.95 2.26
C MET A 115 -16.51 -2.90 2.08
N GLN A 116 -16.77 -1.83 1.34
CA GLN A 116 -15.78 -0.79 1.09
C GLN A 116 -15.44 0.02 2.36
N VAL A 117 -16.42 0.29 3.21
CA VAL A 117 -16.20 0.95 4.51
C VAL A 117 -15.40 0.05 5.45
N TYR A 118 -15.70 -1.26 5.49
CA TYR A 118 -14.95 -2.23 6.27
C TYR A 118 -13.47 -2.26 5.85
N LEU A 119 -13.20 -2.40 4.54
CA LEU A 119 -11.84 -2.43 4.01
C LEU A 119 -11.09 -1.11 4.30
N LEU A 120 -11.74 0.03 4.07
CA LEU A 120 -11.17 1.34 4.36
C LEU A 120 -10.77 1.47 5.83
N ASN A 121 -11.64 1.05 6.76
CA ASN A 121 -11.35 1.08 8.20
C ASN A 121 -10.15 0.20 8.56
N ARG A 122 -10.09 -1.05 8.06
CA ARG A 122 -8.99 -1.98 8.34
C ARG A 122 -7.65 -1.48 7.79
N ARG A 123 -7.65 -0.91 6.57
CA ARG A 123 -6.43 -0.35 5.97
C ARG A 123 -5.99 0.95 6.63
N PHE A 124 -6.94 1.76 7.09
CA PHE A 124 -6.61 2.95 7.86
C PHE A 124 -5.93 2.58 9.18
N GLN A 125 -6.43 1.57 9.88
CA GLN A 125 -5.80 1.04 11.09
C GLN A 125 -4.35 0.58 10.81
N GLN A 126 -4.13 -0.23 9.79
CA GLN A 126 -2.79 -0.67 9.39
C GLN A 126 -1.88 0.50 9.02
N HIS A 127 -2.42 1.47 8.28
CA HIS A 127 -1.68 2.67 7.90
C HIS A 127 -1.23 3.47 9.12
N GLN A 128 -2.09 3.64 10.11
CA GLN A 128 -1.73 4.29 11.38
C GLN A 128 -0.66 3.51 12.13
N GLU A 129 -0.73 2.19 12.18
CA GLU A 129 0.31 1.36 12.80
C GLU A 129 1.68 1.56 12.14
N ILE A 130 1.74 1.62 10.80
CA ILE A 130 2.98 1.91 10.06
C ILE A 130 3.54 3.27 10.46
N ILE A 131 2.69 4.31 10.47
CA ILE A 131 3.11 5.68 10.81
C ILE A 131 3.60 5.76 12.26
N TRP A 132 2.84 5.20 13.20
CA TRP A 132 3.18 5.30 14.64
C TRP A 132 4.42 4.52 15.02
N ARG A 133 4.70 3.41 14.34
CA ARG A 133 5.94 2.66 14.57
C ARG A 133 7.17 3.39 14.05
N GLY A 134 7.01 4.29 13.09
CA GLY A 134 8.12 5.07 12.51
C GLY A 134 9.23 4.21 11.92
N ARG A 135 8.89 3.01 11.42
CA ARG A 135 9.82 2.06 10.82
C ARG A 135 9.48 1.86 9.36
N SER A 136 10.48 1.42 8.59
CA SER A 136 10.27 1.01 7.21
C SER A 136 9.28 -0.14 7.12
N ALA A 137 8.39 -0.08 6.13
CA ALA A 137 7.35 -1.09 5.95
C ALA A 137 6.98 -1.28 4.48
N VAL A 138 6.54 -2.50 4.15
CA VAL A 138 5.83 -2.82 2.90
C VAL A 138 4.37 -3.06 3.22
N GLN A 139 3.46 -2.42 2.51
CA GLN A 139 2.03 -2.66 2.63
C GLN A 139 1.47 -3.29 1.35
N ASP A 140 0.90 -4.49 1.49
CA ASP A 140 0.15 -5.18 0.44
C ASP A 140 -1.21 -4.53 0.30
N ARG A 141 -1.38 -3.75 -0.74
CA ARG A 141 -2.51 -2.88 -1.05
C ARG A 141 -2.67 -1.71 -0.07
N THR A 142 -2.33 -0.55 -0.54
CA THR A 142 -2.47 0.69 0.24
C THR A 142 -3.93 1.16 0.30
N ILE A 143 -4.23 1.99 1.31
CA ILE A 143 -5.54 2.63 1.45
C ILE A 143 -5.91 3.49 0.22
N TYR A 144 -4.92 4.00 -0.52
CA TYR A 144 -5.17 4.83 -1.71
C TYR A 144 -5.86 4.07 -2.85
N GLU A 145 -5.67 2.74 -2.91
CA GLU A 145 -6.31 1.88 -3.91
C GLU A 145 -7.80 1.62 -3.63
N ASP A 146 -8.26 1.79 -2.39
CA ASP A 146 -9.65 1.54 -2.03
C ASP A 146 -10.64 2.39 -2.82
N SER A 147 -10.23 3.62 -3.14
CA SER A 147 -11.02 4.52 -3.95
C SER A 147 -11.32 3.98 -5.37
N ILE A 148 -10.44 3.11 -5.90
CA ILE A 148 -10.62 2.48 -7.23
C ILE A 148 -11.86 1.58 -7.21
N PHE A 149 -11.94 0.72 -6.19
CA PHE A 149 -13.03 -0.23 -6.05
C PHE A 149 -14.37 0.47 -5.84
N ALA A 150 -14.44 1.43 -4.92
CA ALA A 150 -15.65 2.20 -4.68
C ALA A 150 -16.11 2.96 -5.94
N LYS A 151 -15.17 3.58 -6.67
CA LYS A 151 -15.45 4.30 -7.92
C LYS A 151 -15.95 3.36 -9.01
N MET A 152 -15.33 2.20 -9.18
CA MET A 152 -15.73 1.20 -10.15
C MET A 152 -17.13 0.66 -9.83
N LEU A 153 -17.41 0.31 -8.58
CA LEU A 153 -18.72 -0.17 -8.15
C LEU A 153 -19.82 0.86 -8.39
N ALA A 154 -19.57 2.14 -8.15
CA ALA A 154 -20.52 3.20 -8.46
C ALA A 154 -20.73 3.35 -9.98
N ARG A 155 -19.67 3.36 -10.78
CA ARG A 155 -19.77 3.47 -12.25
C ARG A 155 -20.50 2.30 -12.90
N THR A 156 -20.40 1.12 -12.33
CA THR A 156 -21.08 -0.09 -12.82
C THR A 156 -22.48 -0.29 -12.24
N GLY A 157 -22.98 0.65 -11.44
CA GLY A 157 -24.31 0.57 -10.81
C GLY A 157 -24.39 -0.46 -9.68
N LEU A 158 -23.25 -0.95 -9.18
CA LEU A 158 -23.16 -1.90 -8.07
C LEU A 158 -23.04 -1.20 -6.70
N MET A 159 -22.95 0.13 -6.67
CA MET A 159 -23.04 0.97 -5.48
C MET A 159 -23.88 2.20 -5.80
N GLU A 160 -24.78 2.58 -4.88
CA GLU A 160 -25.58 3.77 -5.07
C GLU A 160 -24.73 5.06 -5.02
N ASP A 161 -25.10 6.08 -5.79
CA ASP A 161 -24.38 7.35 -5.84
C ASP A 161 -24.29 8.05 -4.46
N ARG A 162 -25.35 7.94 -3.63
CA ARG A 162 -25.30 8.52 -2.27
C ARG A 162 -24.26 7.82 -1.40
N ASP A 163 -24.14 6.50 -1.49
CA ASP A 163 -23.20 5.68 -0.73
C ASP A 163 -21.77 5.96 -1.19
N TYR A 164 -21.56 6.07 -2.51
CA TYR A 164 -20.26 6.47 -3.06
C TYR A 164 -19.84 7.87 -2.59
N ARG A 165 -20.75 8.86 -2.60
CA ARG A 165 -20.45 10.20 -2.08
C ARG A 165 -20.09 10.17 -0.60
N THR A 166 -20.79 9.39 0.20
CA THR A 166 -20.50 9.21 1.63
C THR A 166 -19.13 8.56 1.83
N TYR A 167 -18.83 7.52 1.06
CA TYR A 167 -17.52 6.87 1.08
C TYR A 167 -16.38 7.84 0.73
N VAL A 168 -16.53 8.64 -0.33
CA VAL A 168 -15.52 9.63 -0.73
C VAL A 168 -15.30 10.69 0.35
N GLN A 169 -16.36 11.15 1.02
CA GLN A 169 -16.25 12.09 2.13
C GLN A 169 -15.50 11.46 3.32
N LEU A 170 -15.81 10.21 3.67
CA LEU A 170 -15.13 9.48 4.73
C LEU A 170 -13.64 9.33 4.41
N PHE A 171 -13.30 8.85 3.20
CA PHE A 171 -11.91 8.74 2.74
C PHE A 171 -11.18 10.08 2.81
N ARG A 172 -11.82 11.16 2.36
CA ARG A 172 -11.26 12.51 2.40
C ARG A 172 -10.93 12.97 3.83
N HIS A 173 -11.83 12.73 4.78
CA HIS A 173 -11.59 13.10 6.18
C HIS A 173 -10.45 12.28 6.78
N MET A 174 -10.39 10.97 6.48
CA MET A 174 -9.33 10.10 6.96
C MET A 174 -7.98 10.46 6.33
N SER A 175 -7.95 10.97 5.10
CA SER A 175 -6.72 11.32 4.38
C SER A 175 -5.90 12.41 5.07
N ASN A 176 -6.51 13.24 5.92
CA ASN A 176 -5.81 14.24 6.73
C ASN A 176 -4.86 13.61 7.78
N PHE A 177 -5.03 12.33 8.07
CA PHE A 177 -4.25 11.58 9.06
C PHE A 177 -3.35 10.51 8.42
N MET A 178 -3.15 10.60 7.11
CA MET A 178 -2.36 9.63 6.35
C MET A 178 -1.04 10.23 5.88
N CYS A 179 0.00 9.40 5.87
CA CYS A 179 1.26 9.69 5.20
C CYS A 179 1.30 9.03 3.82
N LYS A 180 1.86 9.71 2.84
CA LYS A 180 2.03 9.15 1.51
C LYS A 180 3.11 8.05 1.55
N PRO A 181 2.97 6.96 0.78
CA PRO A 181 4.06 6.04 0.56
C PRO A 181 5.27 6.76 -0.02
N SER A 182 6.47 6.30 0.31
CA SER A 182 7.71 6.78 -0.30
C SER A 182 7.75 6.39 -1.79
N VAL A 183 7.20 5.21 -2.11
CA VAL A 183 7.08 4.69 -3.47
C VAL A 183 5.89 3.71 -3.54
N ILE A 184 5.25 3.65 -4.70
CA ILE A 184 4.26 2.62 -5.04
C ILE A 184 4.85 1.71 -6.11
N VAL A 185 4.89 0.40 -5.84
CA VAL A 185 5.22 -0.62 -6.85
C VAL A 185 3.90 -1.14 -7.43
N TYR A 186 3.62 -0.80 -8.67
CA TYR A 186 2.41 -1.23 -9.37
C TYR A 186 2.67 -2.46 -10.23
N LEU A 187 2.04 -3.58 -9.88
CA LEU A 187 2.06 -4.80 -10.67
C LEU A 187 1.00 -4.70 -11.78
N ASP A 188 1.47 -4.47 -13.00
CA ASP A 188 0.61 -4.35 -14.17
C ASP A 188 0.37 -5.72 -14.77
N VAL A 189 -0.88 -6.18 -14.65
CA VAL A 189 -1.36 -7.48 -15.12
C VAL A 189 -2.64 -7.26 -15.89
N SER A 190 -2.78 -7.89 -17.07
CA SER A 190 -4.01 -7.80 -17.85
C SER A 190 -5.22 -8.43 -17.13
N PRO A 191 -6.45 -8.01 -17.45
CA PRO A 191 -7.65 -8.66 -16.93
C PRO A 191 -7.71 -10.16 -17.21
N ALA A 192 -7.25 -10.59 -18.39
CA ALA A 192 -7.23 -12.00 -18.78
C ALA A 192 -6.29 -12.82 -17.90
N SER A 193 -5.04 -12.39 -17.75
CA SER A 193 -4.05 -13.06 -16.91
C SER A 193 -4.44 -13.04 -15.43
N SER A 194 -5.04 -11.93 -14.97
CA SER A 194 -5.61 -11.81 -13.63
C SER A 194 -6.71 -12.86 -13.41
N TYR A 195 -7.64 -13.00 -14.37
CA TYR A 195 -8.72 -13.98 -14.32
C TYR A 195 -8.19 -15.42 -14.26
N GLU A 196 -7.27 -15.79 -15.14
CA GLU A 196 -6.65 -17.11 -15.14
C GLU A 196 -5.96 -17.44 -13.81
N ARG A 197 -5.23 -16.48 -13.23
CA ARG A 197 -4.56 -16.65 -11.93
C ARG A 197 -5.55 -16.80 -10.77
N ILE A 198 -6.69 -16.10 -10.80
CA ILE A 198 -7.75 -16.24 -9.82
C ILE A 198 -8.36 -17.64 -9.89
N GLN A 199 -8.67 -18.15 -11.09
CA GLN A 199 -9.22 -19.49 -11.29
C GLN A 199 -8.24 -20.56 -10.81
N THR A 200 -6.94 -20.44 -11.13
CA THR A 200 -5.89 -21.39 -10.71
C THR A 200 -5.70 -21.40 -9.20
N ARG A 201 -5.78 -20.25 -8.53
CA ARG A 201 -5.61 -20.12 -7.08
C ARG A 201 -6.75 -20.73 -6.27
N SER A 202 -7.93 -20.92 -6.88
CA SER A 202 -9.10 -21.62 -6.33
C SER A 202 -9.53 -21.17 -4.92
N ARG A 203 -9.46 -19.88 -4.61
CA ARG A 203 -10.13 -19.34 -3.43
C ARG A 203 -11.63 -19.33 -3.70
N GLY A 204 -12.39 -20.21 -3.07
CA GLY A 204 -13.79 -20.49 -3.38
C GLY A 204 -14.69 -19.26 -3.47
N VAL A 205 -14.46 -18.24 -2.65
CA VAL A 205 -15.23 -16.98 -2.66
C VAL A 205 -14.93 -16.07 -3.86
N GLU A 206 -13.76 -16.20 -4.49
CA GLU A 206 -13.32 -15.39 -5.63
C GLU A 206 -13.66 -16.04 -6.98
N SER A 207 -14.11 -17.31 -7.00
CA SER A 207 -14.39 -18.07 -8.23
C SER A 207 -15.52 -17.47 -9.08
N GLY A 208 -16.39 -16.66 -8.48
CA GLY A 208 -17.49 -15.96 -9.15
C GLY A 208 -17.11 -14.64 -9.81
N ILE A 209 -15.86 -14.21 -9.72
CA ILE A 209 -15.41 -12.95 -10.33
C ILE A 209 -15.46 -13.09 -11.85
N LYS A 210 -16.13 -12.14 -12.51
CA LYS A 210 -16.28 -12.11 -13.97
C LYS A 210 -15.16 -11.30 -14.61
N LEU A 211 -14.85 -11.63 -15.87
CA LEU A 211 -13.83 -10.91 -16.63
C LEU A 211 -14.19 -9.42 -16.84
N GLU A 212 -15.47 -9.11 -17.03
CA GLU A 212 -15.94 -7.73 -17.18
C GLU A 212 -15.69 -6.89 -15.91
N TYR A 213 -15.83 -7.50 -14.73
CA TYR A 213 -15.49 -6.86 -13.46
C TYR A 213 -13.99 -6.52 -13.39
N LEU A 214 -13.12 -7.46 -13.80
CA LEU A 214 -11.69 -7.24 -13.83
C LEU A 214 -11.28 -6.20 -14.88
N ALA A 215 -11.96 -6.16 -16.04
CA ALA A 215 -11.73 -5.14 -17.06
C ALA A 215 -12.07 -3.72 -16.54
N ALA A 216 -13.23 -3.55 -15.90
CA ALA A 216 -13.61 -2.28 -15.30
C ALA A 216 -12.66 -1.86 -14.16
N LEU A 217 -12.19 -2.84 -13.37
CA LEU A 217 -11.21 -2.60 -12.32
C LEU A 217 -9.86 -2.16 -12.90
N TYR A 218 -9.41 -2.79 -13.99
CA TYR A 218 -8.16 -2.44 -14.67
C TYR A 218 -8.17 -1.00 -15.18
N GLU A 219 -9.27 -0.56 -15.81
CA GLU A 219 -9.44 0.84 -16.21
C GLU A 219 -9.31 1.79 -15.01
N GLY A 220 -9.93 1.43 -13.89
CA GLY A 220 -9.80 2.17 -12.64
C GLY A 220 -8.35 2.27 -12.15
N TYR A 221 -7.57 1.19 -12.27
CA TYR A 221 -6.14 1.20 -11.94
C TYR A 221 -5.34 2.10 -12.87
N GLN A 222 -5.57 2.09 -14.19
CA GLN A 222 -4.87 2.97 -15.12
C GLN A 222 -5.13 4.46 -14.78
N GLU A 223 -6.38 4.83 -14.47
CA GLU A 223 -6.73 6.19 -14.01
C GLU A 223 -6.04 6.54 -12.68
N PHE A 224 -6.03 5.61 -11.73
CA PHE A 224 -5.39 5.78 -10.44
C PHE A 224 -3.89 6.02 -10.58
N ILE A 225 -3.19 5.15 -11.31
CA ILE A 225 -1.74 5.25 -11.54
C ILE A 225 -1.39 6.57 -12.23
N ALA A 226 -2.15 6.97 -13.26
CA ALA A 226 -1.96 8.26 -13.93
C ALA A 226 -2.17 9.48 -12.99
N SER A 227 -2.97 9.33 -11.94
CA SER A 227 -3.22 10.37 -10.95
C SER A 227 -2.18 10.38 -9.83
N ILE A 228 -1.92 9.21 -9.20
CA ILE A 228 -1.06 9.11 -8.02
C ILE A 228 0.41 9.35 -8.37
N SER A 229 0.86 9.01 -9.59
CA SER A 229 2.22 9.26 -10.07
C SER A 229 2.63 10.73 -10.10
N LYS A 230 1.66 11.65 -10.00
CA LYS A 230 1.92 13.10 -9.90
C LYS A 230 2.36 13.54 -8.50
N VAL A 231 2.15 12.70 -7.49
CA VAL A 231 2.36 13.07 -6.07
C VAL A 231 3.14 12.01 -5.28
N VAL A 232 3.30 10.81 -5.84
CA VAL A 232 4.10 9.70 -5.27
C VAL A 232 4.85 9.02 -6.42
N PRO A 233 6.14 8.72 -6.27
CA PRO A 233 6.88 7.90 -7.23
C PRO A 233 6.18 6.56 -7.46
N VAL A 234 6.04 6.13 -8.73
CA VAL A 234 5.42 4.85 -9.08
C VAL A 234 6.35 4.04 -9.96
N ILE A 235 6.73 2.88 -9.48
CA ILE A 235 7.46 1.87 -10.24
C ILE A 235 6.43 0.93 -10.88
N ARG A 236 6.27 1.00 -12.19
CA ARG A 236 5.39 0.10 -12.96
C ARG A 236 6.18 -1.14 -13.36
N VAL A 237 5.70 -2.31 -12.94
CA VAL A 237 6.29 -3.60 -13.28
C VAL A 237 5.33 -4.35 -14.20
N ASP A 238 5.76 -4.61 -15.44
CA ASP A 238 5.05 -5.53 -16.33
C ASP A 238 5.13 -6.94 -15.75
N TYR A 239 4.01 -7.43 -15.24
CA TYR A 239 3.94 -8.70 -14.53
C TYR A 239 3.26 -9.81 -15.33
N GLU A 240 3.02 -9.61 -16.63
CA GLU A 240 2.48 -10.64 -17.52
C GLU A 240 3.42 -11.84 -17.65
N ARG A 241 4.72 -11.58 -17.67
CA ARG A 241 5.75 -12.58 -17.96
C ARG A 241 6.35 -13.25 -16.75
N PHE A 242 6.12 -12.72 -15.55
CA PHE A 242 6.74 -13.22 -14.32
C PHE A 242 5.81 -14.19 -13.58
N ALA A 243 5.76 -15.43 -14.06
CA ALA A 243 5.00 -16.50 -13.40
C ALA A 243 5.69 -17.09 -12.16
N THR A 244 6.96 -16.75 -11.89
CA THR A 244 7.73 -17.31 -10.77
C THR A 244 8.24 -16.24 -9.83
N ALA A 245 8.13 -16.50 -8.51
CA ALA A 245 8.61 -15.60 -7.45
C ALA A 245 10.12 -15.32 -7.51
N GLU A 246 10.89 -16.14 -8.21
CA GLU A 246 12.36 -16.07 -8.28
C GLU A 246 12.87 -14.88 -9.12
N GLY A 247 12.07 -14.35 -10.06
CA GLY A 247 12.48 -13.23 -10.91
C GLY A 247 12.19 -11.83 -10.37
N LEU A 248 11.33 -11.72 -9.35
CA LEU A 248 10.79 -10.45 -8.88
C LEU A 248 11.70 -9.62 -7.96
N PRO A 249 12.35 -10.21 -6.94
CA PRO A 249 13.05 -9.40 -5.94
C PRO A 249 14.18 -8.54 -6.53
N GLY A 250 14.89 -9.07 -7.52
CA GLY A 250 16.03 -8.39 -8.11
C GLY A 250 15.66 -7.14 -8.91
N HIS A 251 14.60 -7.20 -9.72
CA HIS A 251 14.18 -6.07 -10.56
C HIS A 251 13.47 -4.98 -9.77
N ALA A 252 12.59 -5.34 -8.83
CA ALA A 252 11.89 -4.37 -8.00
C ALA A 252 12.85 -3.70 -7.00
N ALA A 253 13.76 -4.45 -6.38
CA ALA A 253 14.79 -3.90 -5.50
C ALA A 253 15.79 -3.02 -6.26
N ALA A 254 16.21 -3.42 -7.46
CA ALA A 254 17.08 -2.60 -8.33
C ALA A 254 16.37 -1.30 -8.76
N ALA A 255 15.08 -1.33 -9.08
CA ALA A 255 14.32 -0.14 -9.44
C ALA A 255 14.16 0.83 -8.25
N ILE A 256 13.95 0.31 -7.04
CA ILE A 256 13.89 1.14 -5.81
C ILE A 256 15.28 1.75 -5.49
N ALA A 257 16.36 1.02 -5.74
CA ALA A 257 17.72 1.52 -5.53
C ALA A 257 18.13 2.58 -6.57
N TRP A 258 17.66 2.45 -7.82
CA TRP A 258 17.93 3.39 -8.91
C TRP A 258 17.35 4.80 -8.62
N GLU A 259 16.09 4.90 -8.15
CA GLU A 259 15.46 6.21 -7.88
C GLU A 259 16.09 7.00 -6.73
N LYS A 260 16.98 6.37 -5.94
CA LYS A 260 17.73 7.06 -4.86
C LYS A 260 19.13 7.53 -5.29
N SER A 261 19.54 7.25 -6.52
CA SER A 261 20.90 7.55 -7.02
C SER A 261 20.99 8.88 -7.79
N ASP A 262 19.86 9.54 -8.06
CA ASP A 262 19.75 10.88 -8.66
C ASP A 262 19.20 11.89 -7.64
#